data_5807ca8ed76f8e05e5ce95d48c8abc6a
#
_entry.id   5807ca8ed76f8e05e5ce95d48c8abc6a
#
_cell.length_a   1.000
_cell.length_b   1.000
_cell.length_c   1.000
_cell.angle_alpha   90.00
_cell.angle_beta   90.00
_cell.angle_gamma   90.00
#
_symmetry.space_group_name_H-M   'P 1'
#
loop_
_entity.id
_entity.type
_entity.pdbx_description
1 polymer ?
#
loop_
_entity_poly.entity_id
_entity_poly.type
_entity_poly.pdbx_seq_one_letter_code
_entity_poly.pdbx_strand_id
1 'polypeptide(L)'
;MRSTRDVICACLATALEREEAYGRALTRLYRYHLVTRNCVSEIFRELDVALLGDHVGTDGSRSFIPALGALTMNERYGVSEVSRILSYRRAGLARLYGAENPLRVFLRESNTITSTLYQRNSRDSAFLFFTDDLVLTRPVFGAVNLNTGMAASVVGLVMAPFDGGKILSAGVRGAVFSLPEVLFQNIRKGSFEYVDPTALASSGAPRDARSSRTRAPGNVPLPR
;
A
#
# COMPACT_ATOMS: atom_id res chain seq x y z
N MET A 1 40.39 -37.12 13.08
CA MET A 1 39.41 -36.35 13.91
C MET A 1 39.06 -35.09 13.16
N ARG A 2 37.77 -34.87 12.84
CA ARG A 2 37.31 -33.58 12.26
C ARG A 2 37.43 -32.53 13.35
N SER A 3 37.96 -31.36 12.99
CA SER A 3 38.04 -30.22 13.92
C SER A 3 36.60 -29.80 14.30
N THR A 4 36.40 -29.38 15.56
CA THR A 4 35.11 -28.81 16.02
C THR A 4 34.66 -27.67 15.12
N ARG A 5 35.59 -26.91 14.57
CA ARG A 5 35.36 -25.82 13.62
C ARG A 5 34.75 -26.32 12.32
N ASP A 6 35.22 -27.47 11.78
CA ASP A 6 34.69 -28.05 10.55
C ASP A 6 33.23 -28.53 10.72
N VAL A 7 32.93 -29.06 11.90
CA VAL A 7 31.56 -29.51 12.25
C VAL A 7 30.61 -28.31 12.34
N ILE A 8 31.03 -27.22 12.99
CA ILE A 8 30.24 -25.99 13.09
C ILE A 8 29.99 -25.38 11.70
N CYS A 9 31.02 -25.29 10.86
CA CYS A 9 30.87 -24.77 9.50
C CYS A 9 29.92 -25.62 8.66
N ALA A 10 29.98 -26.95 8.76
CA ALA A 10 29.05 -27.85 8.06
C ALA A 10 27.60 -27.68 8.55
N CYS A 11 27.40 -27.57 9.85
CA CYS A 11 26.07 -27.30 10.41
C CYS A 11 25.48 -25.97 9.95
N LEU A 12 26.32 -24.91 9.93
CA LEU A 12 25.93 -23.58 9.47
C LEU A 12 25.53 -23.61 7.98
N ALA A 13 26.34 -24.25 7.14
CA ALA A 13 26.05 -24.40 5.72
C ALA A 13 24.69 -25.13 5.50
N THR A 14 24.47 -26.22 6.21
CA THR A 14 23.19 -26.96 6.14
C THR A 14 22.01 -26.13 6.63
N ALA A 15 22.18 -25.30 7.65
CA ALA A 15 21.13 -24.42 8.15
C ALA A 15 20.77 -23.34 7.11
N LEU A 16 21.77 -22.72 6.47
CA LEU A 16 21.57 -21.72 5.42
C LEU A 16 20.86 -22.32 4.18
N GLU A 17 21.26 -23.52 3.76
CA GLU A 17 20.61 -24.22 2.66
C GLU A 17 19.13 -24.52 2.96
N ARG A 18 18.81 -24.91 4.19
CA ARG A 18 17.40 -25.12 4.62
C ARG A 18 16.60 -23.82 4.64
N GLU A 19 17.19 -22.75 5.14
CA GLU A 19 16.56 -21.41 5.15
C GLU A 19 16.24 -20.95 3.74
N GLU A 20 17.19 -21.06 2.80
CA GLU A 20 16.98 -20.73 1.39
C GLU A 20 15.92 -21.62 0.73
N ALA A 21 15.95 -22.93 1.00
CA ALA A 21 14.96 -23.86 0.46
C ALA A 21 13.56 -23.53 0.98
N TYR A 22 13.43 -23.19 2.27
CA TYR A 22 12.19 -22.75 2.88
C TYR A 22 11.72 -21.43 2.27
N GLY A 23 12.61 -20.44 2.13
CA GLY A 23 12.32 -19.17 1.47
C GLY A 23 11.83 -19.33 0.04
N ARG A 24 12.45 -20.23 -0.75
CA ARG A 24 11.99 -20.56 -2.10
C ARG A 24 10.61 -21.23 -2.10
N ALA A 25 10.35 -22.11 -1.14
CA ALA A 25 9.04 -22.77 -1.01
C ALA A 25 7.96 -21.75 -0.65
N LEU A 26 8.21 -20.85 0.31
CA LEU A 26 7.31 -19.75 0.67
C LEU A 26 7.04 -18.83 -0.52
N THR A 27 8.08 -18.44 -1.25
CA THR A 27 7.93 -17.58 -2.43
C THR A 27 7.05 -18.22 -3.50
N ARG A 28 7.11 -19.54 -3.68
CA ARG A 28 6.23 -20.28 -4.61
C ARG A 28 4.79 -20.35 -4.11
N LEU A 29 4.62 -20.63 -2.82
CA LEU A 29 3.29 -20.75 -2.19
C LEU A 29 2.58 -19.41 -2.12
N TYR A 30 3.31 -18.34 -1.78
CA TYR A 30 2.77 -16.99 -1.57
C TYR A 30 3.12 -16.01 -2.70
N ARG A 31 3.32 -16.53 -3.92
CA ARG A 31 3.57 -15.68 -5.08
C ARG A 31 2.37 -14.75 -5.29
N TYR A 32 2.64 -13.46 -5.06
CA TYR A 32 1.63 -12.42 -5.22
C TYR A 32 1.32 -12.18 -6.69
N HIS A 33 0.06 -12.21 -7.05
CA HIS A 33 -0.46 -11.84 -8.35
C HIS A 33 -1.55 -10.78 -8.15
N LEU A 34 -1.37 -9.61 -8.73
CA LEU A 34 -2.27 -8.47 -8.51
C LEU A 34 -3.75 -8.79 -8.77
N VAL A 35 -4.04 -9.64 -9.73
CA VAL A 35 -5.40 -10.00 -10.14
C VAL A 35 -5.91 -11.30 -9.53
N THR A 36 -5.05 -12.32 -9.47
CA THR A 36 -5.51 -13.68 -9.11
C THR A 36 -5.17 -14.09 -7.69
N ARG A 37 -4.15 -13.46 -7.08
CA ARG A 37 -3.67 -13.82 -5.75
C ARG A 37 -3.11 -12.62 -5.02
N ASN A 38 -3.98 -11.79 -4.49
CA ASN A 38 -3.66 -10.61 -3.70
C ASN A 38 -4.20 -10.73 -2.26
N CYS A 39 -3.95 -9.73 -1.42
CA CYS A 39 -4.40 -9.74 -0.03
C CYS A 39 -5.92 -9.89 0.10
N VAL A 40 -6.70 -9.36 -0.82
CA VAL A 40 -8.17 -9.44 -0.79
C VAL A 40 -8.64 -10.85 -1.19
N SER A 41 -8.09 -11.39 -2.28
CA SER A 41 -8.45 -12.76 -2.71
C SER A 41 -8.05 -13.82 -1.69
N GLU A 42 -6.95 -13.63 -0.96
CA GLU A 42 -6.56 -14.54 0.15
C GLU A 42 -7.52 -14.43 1.33
N ILE A 43 -7.96 -13.21 1.71
CA ILE A 43 -8.96 -13.01 2.75
C ILE A 43 -10.27 -13.73 2.38
N PHE A 44 -10.75 -13.57 1.15
CA PHE A 44 -11.96 -14.25 0.71
C PHE A 44 -11.81 -15.77 0.69
N ARG A 45 -10.66 -16.28 0.28
CA ARG A 45 -10.38 -17.71 0.32
C ARG A 45 -10.45 -18.28 1.75
N GLU A 46 -9.86 -17.60 2.72
CA GLU A 46 -9.91 -18.01 4.12
C GLU A 46 -11.35 -17.91 4.68
N LEU A 47 -12.11 -16.88 4.28
CA LEU A 47 -13.51 -16.79 4.66
C LEU A 47 -14.37 -17.90 4.04
N ASP A 48 -14.16 -18.25 2.78
CA ASP A 48 -14.86 -19.36 2.11
C ASP A 48 -14.61 -20.70 2.84
N VAL A 49 -13.37 -20.91 3.30
CA VAL A 49 -13.03 -22.11 4.10
C VAL A 49 -13.72 -22.06 5.47
N ALA A 50 -13.71 -20.91 6.14
CA ALA A 50 -14.29 -20.75 7.48
C ALA A 50 -15.83 -20.85 7.49
N LEU A 51 -16.48 -20.42 6.42
CA LEU A 51 -17.93 -20.39 6.27
C LEU A 51 -18.50 -21.63 5.57
N LEU A 52 -17.73 -22.75 5.51
CA LEU A 52 -18.15 -24.06 5.04
C LEU A 52 -18.80 -24.08 3.64
N GLY A 53 -18.26 -23.34 2.71
CA GLY A 53 -18.66 -23.40 1.30
C GLY A 53 -19.70 -22.39 0.87
N ASP A 54 -20.03 -21.45 1.71
CA ASP A 54 -20.77 -20.25 1.28
C ASP A 54 -19.77 -19.32 0.54
N HIS A 55 -19.57 -19.62 -0.75
CA HIS A 55 -18.55 -18.99 -1.57
C HIS A 55 -18.69 -17.46 -1.62
N VAL A 56 -17.99 -16.76 -0.75
CA VAL A 56 -18.01 -15.30 -0.61
C VAL A 56 -17.37 -14.60 -1.81
N GLY A 57 -16.39 -15.28 -2.39
CA GLY A 57 -15.51 -14.70 -3.42
C GLY A 57 -15.75 -15.15 -4.86
N THR A 58 -16.75 -16.00 -5.13
CA THR A 58 -16.82 -16.75 -6.39
C THR A 58 -17.34 -16.02 -7.61
N ASP A 59 -17.80 -14.79 -7.53
CA ASP A 59 -18.02 -13.99 -8.74
C ASP A 59 -16.71 -13.45 -9.35
N GLY A 60 -15.76 -14.30 -9.39
CA GLY A 60 -14.47 -14.48 -10.07
C GLY A 60 -13.73 -13.25 -10.58
N SER A 61 -14.38 -12.18 -10.99
CA SER A 61 -13.74 -11.07 -11.71
C SER A 61 -13.58 -9.77 -10.91
N ARG A 62 -14.20 -9.64 -9.74
CA ARG A 62 -14.23 -8.37 -8.99
C ARG A 62 -13.60 -8.44 -7.60
N SER A 63 -13.42 -9.63 -7.04
CA SER A 63 -12.92 -9.84 -5.68
C SER A 63 -11.45 -9.41 -5.46
N PHE A 64 -10.70 -9.16 -6.54
CA PHE A 64 -9.33 -8.67 -6.41
C PHE A 64 -9.22 -7.16 -6.11
N ILE A 65 -10.32 -6.40 -6.27
CA ILE A 65 -10.36 -4.95 -5.99
C ILE A 65 -10.86 -4.74 -4.56
N PRO A 66 -10.03 -4.19 -3.63
CA PRO A 66 -10.40 -4.05 -2.22
C PRO A 66 -11.72 -3.33 -1.97
N ALA A 67 -12.01 -2.28 -2.73
CA ALA A 67 -13.25 -1.52 -2.59
C ALA A 67 -14.49 -2.33 -2.97
N LEU A 68 -14.42 -3.12 -4.04
CA LEU A 68 -15.52 -3.99 -4.47
C LEU A 68 -15.69 -5.17 -3.51
N GLY A 69 -14.58 -5.73 -3.02
CA GLY A 69 -14.62 -6.76 -1.99
C GLY A 69 -15.33 -6.28 -0.71
N ALA A 70 -15.04 -5.06 -0.25
CA ALA A 70 -15.71 -4.47 0.90
C ALA A 70 -17.21 -4.26 0.67
N LEU A 71 -17.63 -3.86 -0.54
CA LEU A 71 -19.04 -3.76 -0.90
C LEU A 71 -19.74 -5.11 -0.88
N THR A 72 -19.14 -6.13 -1.49
CA THR A 72 -19.69 -7.51 -1.49
C THR A 72 -19.86 -8.06 -0.08
N MET A 73 -18.88 -7.81 0.81
CA MET A 73 -18.98 -8.21 2.23
C MET A 73 -20.13 -7.49 2.93
N ASN A 74 -20.28 -6.19 2.69
CA ASN A 74 -21.36 -5.41 3.31
C ASN A 74 -22.75 -5.88 2.82
N GLU A 75 -22.89 -6.16 1.55
CA GLU A 75 -24.16 -6.62 0.96
C GLU A 75 -24.54 -8.02 1.47
N ARG A 76 -23.56 -8.91 1.60
CA ARG A 76 -23.83 -10.32 1.88
C ARG A 76 -23.96 -10.63 3.38
N TYR A 77 -23.17 -9.97 4.22
CA TYR A 77 -23.09 -10.28 5.66
C TYR A 77 -23.60 -9.16 6.59
N GLY A 78 -24.03 -8.03 6.06
CA GLY A 78 -24.57 -6.94 6.87
C GLY A 78 -23.53 -6.42 7.87
N VAL A 79 -22.51 -5.72 7.38
CA VAL A 79 -21.42 -5.16 8.22
C VAL A 79 -21.99 -4.18 9.22
N SER A 80 -21.84 -4.47 10.52
CA SER A 80 -22.35 -3.65 11.62
C SER A 80 -21.49 -2.42 11.91
N GLU A 81 -20.18 -2.52 11.67
CA GLU A 81 -19.22 -1.43 11.92
C GLU A 81 -18.09 -1.42 10.91
N VAL A 82 -17.77 -0.24 10.37
CA VAL A 82 -16.63 0.00 9.49
C VAL A 82 -15.64 0.93 10.19
N SER A 83 -14.46 0.42 10.51
CA SER A 83 -13.37 1.21 11.07
C SER A 83 -12.38 1.61 9.97
N ARG A 84 -12.07 2.90 9.87
CA ARG A 84 -11.05 3.42 8.93
C ARG A 84 -9.76 3.67 9.68
N ILE A 85 -8.71 2.96 9.26
CA ILE A 85 -7.36 3.18 9.76
C ILE A 85 -6.62 4.07 8.76
N LEU A 86 -6.14 5.22 9.23
CA LEU A 86 -5.36 6.13 8.40
C LEU A 86 -3.98 5.53 8.09
N SER A 87 -3.49 5.71 6.88
CA SER A 87 -2.09 5.43 6.56
C SER A 87 -1.18 6.40 7.31
N TYR A 88 0.08 6.03 7.54
CA TYR A 88 1.07 6.87 8.23
C TYR A 88 1.16 8.28 7.67
N ARG A 89 1.22 8.41 6.34
CA ARG A 89 1.22 9.72 5.70
C ARG A 89 -0.06 10.50 5.99
N ARG A 90 -1.24 9.88 5.88
CA ARG A 90 -2.51 10.54 6.18
C ARG A 90 -2.65 10.95 7.65
N ALA A 91 -2.13 10.15 8.54
CA ALA A 91 -2.07 10.50 9.96
C ALA A 91 -1.15 11.70 10.22
N GLY A 92 0.02 11.75 9.55
CA GLY A 92 0.91 12.92 9.58
C GLY A 92 0.27 14.17 9.00
N LEU A 93 -0.39 14.04 7.82
CA LEU A 93 -1.12 15.15 7.19
C LEU A 93 -2.24 15.68 8.08
N ALA A 94 -3.01 14.82 8.73
CA ALA A 94 -4.09 15.25 9.63
C ALA A 94 -3.57 16.13 10.77
N ARG A 95 -2.38 15.84 11.31
CA ARG A 95 -1.73 16.71 12.30
C ARG A 95 -1.37 18.07 11.73
N LEU A 96 -0.74 18.09 10.55
CA LEU A 96 -0.30 19.33 9.92
C LEU A 96 -1.48 20.22 9.55
N TYR A 97 -2.55 19.63 9.01
CA TYR A 97 -3.78 20.37 8.70
C TYR A 97 -4.50 20.92 9.95
N GLY A 98 -4.34 20.27 11.08
CA GLY A 98 -4.86 20.76 12.37
C GLY A 98 -4.03 21.89 12.98
N ALA A 99 -2.75 22.01 12.62
CA ALA A 99 -1.81 22.96 13.22
C ALA A 99 -1.50 24.17 12.33
N GLU A 100 -1.60 24.04 11.01
CA GLU A 100 -1.15 25.04 10.04
C GLU A 100 -2.26 25.38 9.03
N ASN A 101 -2.04 26.47 8.25
CA ASN A 101 -2.94 26.84 7.15
C ASN A 101 -3.04 25.71 6.10
N PRO A 102 -4.28 25.23 5.78
CA PRO A 102 -4.48 24.10 4.88
C PRO A 102 -3.86 24.26 3.50
N LEU A 103 -3.93 25.45 2.91
CA LEU A 103 -3.34 25.72 1.60
C LEU A 103 -1.81 25.57 1.64
N ARG A 104 -1.18 26.09 2.69
CA ARG A 104 0.27 25.99 2.88
C ARG A 104 0.72 24.55 3.07
N VAL A 105 -0.03 23.77 3.88
CA VAL A 105 0.23 22.34 4.06
C VAL A 105 0.07 21.60 2.74
N PHE A 106 -1.01 21.85 2.01
CA PHE A 106 -1.23 21.22 0.71
C PHE A 106 -0.09 21.49 -0.27
N LEU A 107 0.30 22.75 -0.47
CA LEU A 107 1.38 23.10 -1.39
C LEU A 107 2.72 22.47 -0.99
N ARG A 108 3.02 22.42 0.32
CA ARG A 108 4.26 21.83 0.84
C ARG A 108 4.26 20.30 0.73
N GLU A 109 3.18 19.66 1.16
CA GLU A 109 3.13 18.21 1.31
C GLU A 109 2.62 17.47 0.07
N SER A 110 2.15 18.17 -0.97
CA SER A 110 1.67 17.56 -2.21
C SER A 110 2.77 17.00 -3.11
N ASN A 111 4.02 17.36 -2.88
CA ASN A 111 5.13 16.96 -3.75
C ASN A 111 6.33 16.40 -2.96
N THR A 112 7.21 15.69 -3.65
CA THR A 112 8.37 15.01 -3.03
C THR A 112 9.54 15.94 -2.71
N ILE A 113 9.54 17.17 -3.24
CA ILE A 113 10.65 18.11 -3.10
C ILE A 113 10.53 18.88 -1.79
N THR A 114 9.32 19.35 -1.46
CA THR A 114 9.07 20.23 -0.31
C THR A 114 8.41 19.51 0.87
N SER A 115 7.96 18.26 0.68
CA SER A 115 7.30 17.50 1.74
C SER A 115 8.23 17.22 2.93
N THR A 116 7.72 17.51 4.11
CA THR A 116 8.39 17.22 5.39
C THR A 116 8.11 15.80 5.90
N LEU A 117 7.07 15.17 5.39
CA LEU A 117 6.69 13.80 5.75
C LEU A 117 7.36 12.73 4.90
N TYR A 118 7.82 13.11 3.71
CA TYR A 118 8.45 12.18 2.79
C TYR A 118 9.95 12.03 3.07
N GLN A 119 10.38 10.78 3.13
CA GLN A 119 11.80 10.44 3.24
C GLN A 119 12.22 9.63 2.00
N ARG A 120 13.12 10.19 1.22
CA ARG A 120 13.62 9.53 0.02
C ARG A 120 14.39 8.26 0.37
N ASN A 121 13.99 7.15 -0.26
CA ASN A 121 14.66 5.88 -0.16
C ASN A 121 15.15 5.41 -1.54
N SER A 122 16.25 4.66 -1.59
CA SER A 122 16.79 4.07 -2.83
C SER A 122 15.84 3.11 -3.55
N ARG A 123 14.83 2.60 -2.83
CA ARG A 123 13.80 1.68 -3.37
C ARG A 123 12.56 2.42 -3.86
N ASP A 124 12.47 3.73 -3.67
CA ASP A 124 11.32 4.50 -4.11
C ASP A 124 11.27 4.57 -5.65
N SER A 125 10.06 4.68 -6.18
CA SER A 125 9.86 4.98 -7.59
C SER A 125 10.08 6.46 -7.87
N ALA A 126 10.39 6.82 -9.11
CA ALA A 126 10.49 8.23 -9.51
C ALA A 126 9.10 8.82 -9.71
N PHE A 127 8.73 9.79 -8.90
CA PHE A 127 7.48 10.56 -9.00
C PHE A 127 7.66 11.94 -8.36
N LEU A 128 6.78 12.86 -8.66
CA LEU A 128 6.83 14.23 -8.15
C LEU A 128 5.70 14.54 -7.17
N PHE A 129 4.47 14.15 -7.47
CA PHE A 129 3.30 14.48 -6.67
C PHE A 129 2.69 13.29 -5.95
N PHE A 130 2.19 13.54 -4.73
CA PHE A 130 1.38 12.58 -3.99
C PHE A 130 -0.08 12.69 -4.43
N THR A 131 -0.72 11.55 -4.66
CA THR A 131 -2.08 11.47 -5.20
C THR A 131 -3.10 10.99 -4.17
N ASP A 132 -2.73 10.91 -2.91
CA ASP A 132 -3.57 10.37 -1.84
C ASP A 132 -4.39 11.45 -1.10
N ASP A 133 -4.09 12.74 -1.26
CA ASP A 133 -4.82 13.82 -0.59
C ASP A 133 -6.19 14.09 -1.21
N LEU A 134 -6.19 14.49 -2.48
CA LEU A 134 -7.41 14.86 -3.20
C LEU A 134 -7.64 13.91 -4.38
N VAL A 135 -8.82 13.26 -4.40
CA VAL A 135 -9.18 12.32 -5.47
C VAL A 135 -9.24 13.02 -6.83
N LEU A 136 -9.77 14.23 -6.87
CA LEU A 136 -9.95 14.99 -8.12
C LEU A 136 -8.64 15.41 -8.79
N THR A 137 -7.57 15.60 -8.02
CA THR A 137 -6.25 15.97 -8.58
C THR A 137 -5.46 14.77 -9.10
N ARG A 138 -5.89 13.54 -8.81
CA ARG A 138 -5.16 12.31 -9.18
C ARG A 138 -4.85 12.19 -10.65
N PRO A 139 -5.79 12.42 -11.59
CA PRO A 139 -5.48 12.28 -13.03
C PRO A 139 -4.39 13.26 -13.46
N VAL A 140 -4.44 14.50 -12.99
CA VAL A 140 -3.44 15.53 -13.33
C VAL A 140 -2.10 15.17 -12.71
N PHE A 141 -2.06 14.89 -11.42
CA PHE A 141 -0.83 14.50 -10.72
C PHE A 141 -0.29 13.16 -11.24
N GLY A 142 -1.17 12.22 -11.58
CA GLY A 142 -0.82 10.97 -12.21
C GLY A 142 -0.15 11.16 -13.57
N ALA A 143 -0.68 12.04 -14.41
CA ALA A 143 -0.08 12.38 -15.70
C ALA A 143 1.31 13.05 -15.53
N VAL A 144 1.45 13.98 -14.57
CA VAL A 144 2.77 14.58 -14.28
C VAL A 144 3.74 13.53 -13.75
N ASN A 145 3.31 12.66 -12.85
CA ASN A 145 4.13 11.56 -12.33
C ASN A 145 4.55 10.58 -13.42
N LEU A 146 3.65 10.26 -14.35
CA LEU A 146 3.95 9.41 -15.50
C LEU A 146 5.08 10.01 -16.34
N ASN A 147 4.95 11.29 -16.69
CA ASN A 147 6.00 12.01 -17.43
C ASN A 147 7.32 12.08 -16.65
N THR A 148 7.26 12.31 -15.34
CA THR A 148 8.44 12.28 -14.46
C THR A 148 9.11 10.91 -14.46
N GLY A 149 8.34 9.83 -14.36
CA GLY A 149 8.84 8.46 -14.45
C GLY A 149 9.47 8.15 -15.80
N MET A 150 8.83 8.58 -16.91
CA MET A 150 9.36 8.43 -18.25
C MET A 150 10.67 9.20 -18.44
N ALA A 151 10.73 10.47 -18.03
CA ALA A 151 11.94 11.28 -18.09
C ALA A 151 13.09 10.65 -17.27
N ALA A 152 12.79 10.20 -16.04
CA ALA A 152 13.76 9.50 -15.21
C ALA A 152 14.24 8.19 -15.86
N SER A 153 13.38 7.48 -16.61
CA SER A 153 13.76 6.27 -17.35
C SER A 153 14.74 6.58 -18.47
N VAL A 154 14.49 7.65 -19.22
CA VAL A 154 15.40 8.10 -20.31
C VAL A 154 16.77 8.50 -19.75
N VAL A 155 16.78 9.34 -18.71
CA VAL A 155 18.02 9.71 -18.02
C VAL A 155 18.72 8.49 -17.44
N GLY A 156 17.95 7.61 -16.80
CA GLY A 156 18.47 6.37 -16.21
C GLY A 156 19.06 5.40 -17.24
N LEU A 157 18.56 5.37 -18.47
CA LEU A 157 19.14 4.57 -19.55
C LEU A 157 20.56 5.04 -19.89
N VAL A 158 20.75 6.35 -19.98
CA VAL A 158 22.09 6.96 -20.25
C VAL A 158 23.02 6.75 -19.06
N MET A 159 22.49 6.84 -17.83
CA MET A 159 23.29 6.75 -16.60
C MET A 159 23.50 5.30 -16.13
N ALA A 160 22.83 4.31 -16.73
CA ALA A 160 22.88 2.92 -16.29
C ALA A 160 24.29 2.33 -16.10
N PRO A 161 25.29 2.64 -16.97
CA PRO A 161 26.66 2.17 -16.77
C PRO A 161 27.33 2.70 -15.48
N PHE A 162 26.88 3.84 -14.97
CA PHE A 162 27.48 4.53 -13.82
C PHE A 162 26.76 4.22 -12.49
N ASP A 163 25.44 4.01 -12.52
CA ASP A 163 24.62 3.83 -11.30
C ASP A 163 24.09 2.41 -11.13
N GLY A 164 24.45 1.49 -12.04
CA GLY A 164 23.95 0.11 -12.06
C GLY A 164 22.46 0.03 -12.35
N GLY A 165 21.90 0.99 -13.10
CA GLY A 165 20.49 1.00 -13.53
C GLY A 165 19.48 1.39 -12.45
N LYS A 166 19.92 1.97 -11.35
CA LYS A 166 19.02 2.39 -10.23
C LYS A 166 18.02 3.45 -10.66
N ILE A 167 18.49 4.49 -11.38
CA ILE A 167 17.63 5.56 -11.88
C ILE A 167 16.64 5.02 -12.92
N LEU A 168 17.11 4.15 -13.84
CA LEU A 168 16.23 3.50 -14.82
C LEU A 168 15.12 2.69 -14.13
N SER A 169 15.50 1.85 -13.17
CA SER A 169 14.54 1.05 -12.41
C SER A 169 13.52 1.90 -11.63
N ALA A 170 13.97 2.99 -11.00
CA ALA A 170 13.09 3.93 -10.31
C ALA A 170 12.14 4.65 -11.28
N GLY A 171 12.64 5.05 -12.45
CA GLY A 171 11.85 5.68 -13.52
C GLY A 171 10.77 4.76 -14.06
N VAL A 172 11.13 3.54 -14.46
CA VAL A 172 10.17 2.55 -14.99
C VAL A 172 9.09 2.24 -13.95
N ARG A 173 9.46 2.01 -12.68
CA ARG A 173 8.48 1.82 -11.60
C ARG A 173 7.59 3.05 -11.42
N GLY A 174 8.16 4.26 -11.52
CA GLY A 174 7.43 5.51 -11.45
C GLY A 174 6.37 5.61 -12.55
N ALA A 175 6.73 5.32 -13.78
CA ALA A 175 5.82 5.33 -14.92
C ALA A 175 4.69 4.29 -14.75
N VAL A 176 5.04 3.03 -14.42
CA VAL A 176 4.07 1.94 -14.25
C VAL A 176 3.06 2.26 -13.13
N PHE A 177 3.53 2.76 -11.98
CA PHE A 177 2.65 3.09 -10.85
C PHE A 177 1.82 4.35 -11.08
N SER A 178 2.19 5.18 -12.05
CA SER A 178 1.43 6.39 -12.40
C SER A 178 0.27 6.11 -13.34
N LEU A 179 0.32 5.03 -14.13
CA LEU A 179 -0.77 4.68 -15.06
C LEU A 179 -2.14 4.54 -14.36
N PRO A 180 -2.28 3.79 -13.25
CA PRO A 180 -3.54 3.70 -12.54
C PRO A 180 -4.01 5.04 -11.94
N GLU A 181 -3.08 5.94 -11.60
CA GLU A 181 -3.42 7.24 -11.01
C GLU A 181 -4.11 8.17 -12.01
N VAL A 182 -3.80 8.05 -13.30
CA VAL A 182 -4.53 8.75 -14.36
C VAL A 182 -6.01 8.34 -14.37
N LEU A 183 -6.32 7.12 -13.89
CA LEU A 183 -7.68 6.55 -13.77
C LEU A 183 -8.22 6.62 -12.32
N PHE A 184 -7.82 7.61 -11.53
CA PHE A 184 -8.25 7.82 -10.14
C PHE A 184 -7.81 6.76 -9.11
N GLN A 185 -7.04 5.76 -9.49
CA GLN A 185 -6.50 4.78 -8.56
C GLN A 185 -5.21 5.30 -7.91
N ASN A 186 -5.06 5.07 -6.59
CA ASN A 186 -3.85 5.48 -5.89
C ASN A 186 -2.99 4.26 -5.58
N ILE A 187 -1.73 4.30 -6.03
CA ILE A 187 -0.72 3.32 -5.67
C ILE A 187 0.42 4.05 -4.94
N ARG A 188 0.77 3.55 -3.76
CA ARG A 188 1.87 4.09 -2.96
C ARG A 188 3.21 3.96 -3.70
N LYS A 189 3.98 5.06 -3.77
CA LYS A 189 5.23 5.15 -4.53
C LYS A 189 6.48 5.41 -3.70
N GLY A 190 6.33 5.91 -2.49
CA GLY A 190 7.43 6.40 -1.67
C GLY A 190 7.42 5.89 -0.24
N SER A 191 8.49 6.16 0.46
CA SER A 191 8.70 5.83 1.86
C SER A 191 8.30 6.99 2.76
N PHE A 192 7.70 6.66 3.89
CA PHE A 192 7.27 7.62 4.91
C PHE A 192 7.74 7.13 6.27
N GLU A 193 8.09 8.08 7.14
CA GLU A 193 8.40 7.79 8.52
C GLU A 193 7.21 7.11 9.21
N TYR A 194 7.52 6.15 10.08
CA TYR A 194 6.52 5.49 10.90
C TYR A 194 5.97 6.47 11.93
N VAL A 195 4.68 6.68 11.91
CA VAL A 195 3.97 7.47 12.94
C VAL A 195 3.30 6.50 13.89
N ASP A 196 3.72 6.51 15.15
CA ASP A 196 3.10 5.70 16.20
C ASP A 196 1.63 6.13 16.39
N PRO A 197 0.67 5.23 16.20
CA PRO A 197 -0.74 5.52 16.43
C PRO A 197 -1.06 5.97 17.83
N THR A 198 -0.30 5.52 18.84
CA THR A 198 -0.47 5.91 20.24
C THR A 198 -0.07 7.36 20.48
N ALA A 199 0.99 7.84 19.81
CA ALA A 199 1.39 9.24 19.86
C ALA A 199 0.34 10.17 19.22
N LEU A 200 -0.42 9.71 18.24
CA LEU A 200 -1.54 10.45 17.66
C LEU A 200 -2.72 10.57 18.63
N ALA A 201 -2.99 9.53 19.39
CA ALA A 201 -4.05 9.54 20.40
C ALA A 201 -3.75 10.49 21.56
N SER A 202 -2.48 10.62 21.95
CA SER A 202 -2.03 11.49 23.04
C SER A 202 -1.90 12.97 22.65
N SER A 203 -1.70 13.26 21.36
CA SER A 203 -1.46 14.63 20.86
C SER A 203 -2.71 15.46 20.65
N GLY A 204 -3.89 15.01 21.11
CA GLY A 204 -5.14 15.79 21.02
C GLY A 204 -5.61 16.01 19.57
N ALA A 205 -5.21 15.19 18.62
CA ALA A 205 -5.79 15.20 17.28
C ALA A 205 -7.33 15.16 17.39
N PRO A 206 -8.06 15.98 16.62
CA PRO A 206 -9.51 16.09 16.75
C PRO A 206 -10.12 14.68 16.79
N ARG A 207 -10.89 14.38 17.81
CA ARG A 207 -11.59 13.09 17.98
C ARG A 207 -12.45 12.71 16.77
N ASP A 208 -12.76 13.68 15.93
CA ASP A 208 -13.50 13.54 14.67
C ASP A 208 -12.77 12.69 13.60
N ALA A 209 -11.42 12.55 13.68
CA ALA A 209 -10.68 11.61 12.84
C ALA A 209 -10.84 10.16 13.33
N ARG A 210 -11.44 9.93 14.50
CA ARG A 210 -11.42 8.63 15.19
C ARG A 210 -12.57 7.71 14.87
N SER A 211 -13.60 8.13 14.27
CA SER A 211 -14.63 7.28 13.66
C SER A 211 -15.78 8.14 13.16
N SER A 212 -15.88 8.34 11.87
CA SER A 212 -17.22 8.38 11.32
C SER A 212 -17.77 6.95 11.50
N ARG A 213 -18.28 6.63 12.69
CA ARG A 213 -19.15 5.48 12.89
C ARG A 213 -20.38 5.75 12.04
N THR A 214 -20.34 5.34 10.80
CA THR A 214 -21.54 5.31 9.98
C THR A 214 -22.35 4.12 10.52
N ARG A 215 -23.23 4.41 11.48
CA ARG A 215 -24.24 3.46 11.93
C ARG A 215 -25.06 3.12 10.69
N ALA A 216 -25.05 1.87 10.28
CA ALA A 216 -25.94 1.40 9.24
C ALA A 216 -27.38 1.77 9.65
N PRO A 217 -28.23 2.24 8.71
CA PRO A 217 -29.63 2.53 9.00
C PRO A 217 -30.27 1.24 9.54
N GLY A 218 -30.85 1.35 10.72
CA GLY A 218 -31.43 0.24 11.47
C GLY A 218 -32.40 -0.57 10.60
N ASN A 219 -32.39 -1.90 10.83
CA ASN A 219 -33.38 -2.82 10.32
C ASN A 219 -34.78 -2.28 10.51
N VAL A 220 -35.44 -1.96 9.38
CA VAL A 220 -36.90 -1.78 9.35
C VAL A 220 -37.48 -3.20 9.42
N PRO A 221 -38.30 -3.53 10.42
CA PRO A 221 -38.92 -4.86 10.48
C PRO A 221 -39.90 -4.99 9.31
N LEU A 222 -39.75 -6.05 8.54
CA LEU A 222 -40.71 -6.45 7.49
C LEU A 222 -42.05 -6.79 8.17
N PRO A 223 -43.21 -6.33 7.65
CA PRO A 223 -44.52 -6.72 8.12
C PRO A 223 -44.75 -8.21 7.79
N ARG A 224 -45.39 -8.90 8.75
CA ARG A 224 -45.82 -10.30 8.64
C ARG A 224 -46.88 -10.49 7.54
#